data_430a5382f314aa571158f0b74fcba966
#
_entry.id   430a5382f314aa571158f0b74fcba966
#
_cell.length_a   1.000
_cell.length_b   1.000
_cell.length_c   1.000
_cell.angle_alpha   90.00
_cell.angle_beta   90.00
_cell.angle_gamma   90.00
#
_symmetry.space_group_name_H-M   'P 1'
#
loop_
_entity.id
_entity.type
_entity.pdbx_description
1 polymer ?
#
loop_
_entity_poly.entity_id
_entity_poly.type
_entity_poly.pdbx_seq_one_letter_code
_entity_poly.pdbx_strand_id
1 'polypeptide(L)'
;MQHLLKLETSNTSNPRQGVALLFRTRGRYPESFPDVRLVGSNKDDSPLIGIELKGWYLLSKESEPSLRYKASADAVTEWDLICCVPWGLSNVLSGKPVVYEPYVEQAKFASDMRTYYWNHRRGDNSKRDCGIHHPETTPYPKPGTQYVDVPNQDGGGNFGRIARVDGLMANWVDESMDTLMAGIEAKYWVSFFKLFSEGRPKEEIEAELSNIARKVRQAGRPDHKASMLEEQLLAHLSAIVDLSLK
;
A
#
# COMPACT_ATOMS: atom_id res chain seq x y z
N MET A 1 13.68 0.97 21.21
CA MET A 1 13.59 2.44 21.38
C MET A 1 12.11 2.79 21.30
N GLN A 2 11.47 3.11 22.44
CA GLN A 2 10.03 3.41 22.48
C GLN A 2 9.87 4.89 22.13
N HIS A 3 9.31 5.19 20.96
CA HIS A 3 8.88 6.55 20.62
C HIS A 3 7.49 6.78 21.18
N LEU A 4 7.42 7.53 22.27
CA LEU A 4 6.19 8.11 22.80
C LEU A 4 5.82 9.32 21.94
N LEU A 5 4.84 9.16 21.05
CA LEU A 5 4.13 10.31 20.49
C LEU A 5 3.08 10.77 21.50
N LYS A 6 3.40 11.81 22.26
CA LYS A 6 2.42 12.55 23.04
C LYS A 6 1.64 13.49 22.12
N LEU A 7 0.40 13.16 21.87
CA LEU A 7 -0.54 14.14 21.34
C LEU A 7 -1.00 15.02 22.52
N GLU A 8 -0.45 16.22 22.61
CA GLU A 8 -0.97 17.24 23.53
C GLU A 8 -2.26 17.83 22.91
N THR A 9 -3.40 17.49 23.49
CA THR A 9 -4.64 18.19 23.19
C THR A 9 -4.63 19.54 23.90
N SER A 10 -4.77 20.61 23.14
CA SER A 10 -4.88 21.97 23.61
C SER A 10 -5.97 22.16 24.68
N ASN A 11 -5.60 22.84 25.72
CA ASN A 11 -6.36 23.32 26.85
C ASN A 11 -7.77 23.84 26.51
N THR A 12 -8.80 23.08 26.87
CA THR A 12 -10.09 23.65 27.18
C THR A 12 -10.41 23.31 28.64
N SER A 13 -10.69 24.32 29.41
CA SER A 13 -10.97 24.30 30.83
C SER A 13 -12.25 23.53 31.17
N ASN A 14 -12.15 22.20 31.20
CA ASN A 14 -13.14 21.34 31.84
C ASN A 14 -12.41 20.06 32.31
N PRO A 15 -12.39 19.73 33.63
CA PRO A 15 -11.70 18.54 34.10
C PRO A 15 -12.56 17.30 33.90
N ARG A 16 -12.84 16.93 32.67
CA ARG A 16 -13.13 15.54 32.32
C ARG A 16 -11.80 14.83 32.20
N GLN A 17 -11.58 13.84 33.04
CA GLN A 17 -10.40 12.99 33.05
C GLN A 17 -9.92 12.73 31.63
N GLY A 18 -8.81 13.37 31.22
CA GLY A 18 -8.21 13.20 29.94
C GLY A 18 -7.71 11.76 29.83
N VAL A 19 -8.35 10.95 29.01
CA VAL A 19 -7.84 9.62 28.66
C VAL A 19 -6.57 9.85 27.87
N ALA A 20 -5.42 9.57 28.46
CA ALA A 20 -4.17 9.58 27.73
C ALA A 20 -4.16 8.38 26.78
N LEU A 21 -4.30 8.64 25.49
CA LEU A 21 -4.22 7.61 24.47
C LEU A 21 -2.75 7.32 24.16
N LEU A 22 -2.34 6.06 24.21
CA LEU A 22 -0.99 5.63 23.93
C LEU A 22 -0.98 4.78 22.66
N PHE A 23 -0.25 5.23 21.66
CA PHE A 23 0.11 4.36 20.55
C PHE A 23 1.24 3.43 20.97
N ARG A 24 1.01 2.14 20.90
CA ARG A 24 2.01 1.11 21.15
C ARG A 24 2.29 0.37 19.86
N THR A 25 3.51 0.48 19.36
CA THR A 25 4.02 -0.42 18.33
C THR A 25 4.41 -1.74 18.99
N ARG A 26 4.17 -2.84 18.31
CA ARG A 26 4.52 -4.15 18.81
C ARG A 26 6.03 -4.36 18.82
N GLY A 27 6.58 -4.61 19.99
CA GLY A 27 7.91 -5.17 20.15
C GLY A 27 7.84 -6.70 20.22
N ARG A 28 8.70 -7.41 19.52
CA ARG A 28 9.04 -8.84 19.63
C ARG A 28 8.26 -9.88 18.83
N TYR A 29 7.07 -9.63 18.31
CA TYR A 29 6.34 -10.64 17.53
C TYR A 29 5.84 -10.01 16.22
N PRO A 30 6.60 -10.12 15.10
CA PRO A 30 6.27 -9.46 13.84
C PRO A 30 5.02 -10.02 13.14
N GLU A 31 4.49 -11.15 13.58
CA GLU A 31 3.41 -11.87 12.90
C GLU A 31 2.03 -11.66 13.52
N SER A 32 1.88 -10.73 14.43
CA SER A 32 0.62 -10.60 15.12
C SER A 32 -0.10 -9.30 14.80
N PHE A 33 -1.37 -9.42 14.43
CA PHE A 33 -2.31 -8.32 14.20
C PHE A 33 -2.66 -7.56 15.49
N PRO A 34 -2.80 -6.24 15.43
CA PRO A 34 -2.35 -5.28 14.41
C PRO A 34 -0.93 -4.74 14.69
N ASP A 35 -0.33 -4.05 13.70
CA ASP A 35 1.00 -3.43 13.84
C ASP A 35 1.04 -2.34 14.91
N VAL A 36 -0.02 -1.54 15.00
CA VAL A 36 -0.17 -0.42 15.95
C VAL A 36 -1.48 -0.57 16.71
N ARG A 37 -1.44 -0.31 18.01
CA ARG A 37 -2.61 -0.31 18.89
C ARG A 37 -2.75 1.01 19.61
N LEU A 38 -3.96 1.55 19.59
CA LEU A 38 -4.37 2.61 20.48
C LEU A 38 -4.94 1.97 21.75
N VAL A 39 -4.34 2.22 22.87
CA VAL A 39 -4.76 1.66 24.17
C VAL A 39 -5.04 2.79 25.16
N GLY A 40 -5.87 2.53 26.18
CA GLY A 40 -6.06 3.43 27.28
C GLY A 40 -4.78 3.63 28.10
N SER A 41 -4.81 4.54 29.05
CA SER A 41 -3.65 4.87 29.89
C SER A 41 -3.25 3.76 30.86
N ASN A 42 -4.17 2.86 31.21
CA ASN A 42 -3.90 1.74 32.08
C ASN A 42 -3.27 0.57 31.31
N LYS A 43 -2.36 -0.16 31.95
CA LYS A 43 -1.67 -1.29 31.30
C LYS A 43 -2.59 -2.44 30.89
N ASP A 44 -3.71 -2.56 31.58
CA ASP A 44 -4.68 -3.65 31.40
C ASP A 44 -5.87 -3.25 30.52
N ASP A 45 -5.88 -2.00 29.98
CA ASP A 45 -6.94 -1.57 29.09
C ASP A 45 -6.89 -2.37 27.79
N SER A 46 -8.04 -2.87 27.36
CA SER A 46 -8.20 -3.47 26.04
C SER A 46 -7.88 -2.46 24.96
N PRO A 47 -7.27 -2.89 23.83
CA PRO A 47 -7.07 -2.00 22.69
C PRO A 47 -8.40 -1.40 22.23
N LEU A 48 -8.38 -0.10 21.95
CA LEU A 48 -9.54 0.64 21.44
C LEU A 48 -9.60 0.58 19.91
N ILE A 49 -8.45 0.67 19.26
CA ILE A 49 -8.30 0.60 17.81
C ILE A 49 -6.98 -0.06 17.50
N GLY A 50 -7.00 -0.95 16.52
CA GLY A 50 -5.83 -1.53 15.89
C GLY A 50 -5.63 -0.99 14.48
N ILE A 51 -4.39 -0.83 14.05
CA ILE A 51 -4.05 -0.40 12.70
C ILE A 51 -3.00 -1.34 12.14
N GLU A 52 -3.36 -2.00 11.04
CA GLU A 52 -2.42 -2.77 10.22
C GLU A 52 -1.81 -1.83 9.19
N LEU A 53 -0.48 -1.76 9.13
CA LEU A 53 0.24 -0.80 8.29
C LEU A 53 0.99 -1.49 7.16
N LYS A 54 0.92 -0.91 5.98
CA LYS A 54 1.72 -1.32 4.84
C LYS A 54 2.30 -0.13 4.11
N GLY A 55 3.62 -0.09 3.96
CA GLY A 55 4.26 0.82 3.02
C GLY A 55 4.19 0.27 1.60
N TRP A 56 3.89 1.13 0.63
CA TRP A 56 3.94 0.81 -0.79
C TRP A 56 4.87 1.77 -1.52
N TYR A 57 5.99 1.23 -2.01
CA TYR A 57 6.87 2.00 -2.89
C TYR A 57 6.22 2.10 -4.27
N LEU A 58 5.82 3.31 -4.68
CA LEU A 58 5.06 3.56 -5.91
C LEU A 58 5.75 3.03 -7.17
N LEU A 59 7.08 3.05 -7.19
CA LEU A 59 7.86 2.58 -8.32
C LEU A 59 8.19 1.08 -8.25
N SER A 60 7.48 0.32 -7.43
CA SER A 60 7.60 -1.14 -7.42
C SER A 60 7.12 -1.75 -8.75
N LYS A 61 7.77 -2.83 -9.15
CA LYS A 61 7.49 -3.51 -10.44
C LYS A 61 6.03 -3.95 -10.59
N GLU A 62 5.37 -4.30 -9.50
CA GLU A 62 4.00 -4.79 -9.50
C GLU A 62 2.96 -3.73 -9.80
N SER A 63 3.28 -2.44 -9.69
CA SER A 63 2.36 -1.31 -9.87
C SER A 63 1.13 -1.35 -8.95
N GLU A 64 1.18 -2.18 -7.92
CA GLU A 64 0.14 -2.36 -6.91
C GLU A 64 0.78 -2.66 -5.55
N PRO A 65 0.14 -2.30 -4.42
CA PRO A 65 0.66 -2.67 -3.12
C PRO A 65 0.63 -4.19 -2.91
N SER A 66 1.72 -4.72 -2.38
CA SER A 66 1.83 -6.14 -2.05
C SER A 66 1.15 -6.49 -0.71
N LEU A 67 0.18 -5.69 -0.27
CA LEU A 67 -0.55 -5.91 0.97
C LEU A 67 -1.36 -7.20 0.88
N ARG A 68 -0.93 -8.20 1.65
CA ARG A 68 -1.63 -9.49 1.81
C ARG A 68 -2.32 -9.51 3.16
N TYR A 69 -3.51 -8.96 3.19
CA TYR A 69 -4.32 -8.94 4.40
C TYR A 69 -5.08 -10.26 4.53
N LYS A 70 -4.65 -11.08 5.49
CA LYS A 70 -5.20 -12.42 5.72
C LYS A 70 -5.91 -12.58 7.05
N ALA A 71 -5.92 -11.55 7.90
CA ALA A 71 -6.57 -11.63 9.19
C ALA A 71 -8.03 -12.05 9.05
N SER A 72 -8.47 -12.99 9.89
CA SER A 72 -9.87 -13.39 9.97
C SER A 72 -10.72 -12.24 10.49
N ALA A 73 -11.97 -12.13 10.02
CA ALA A 73 -12.90 -11.12 10.50
C ALA A 73 -13.14 -11.20 12.02
N ASP A 74 -12.97 -12.39 12.63
CA ASP A 74 -13.13 -12.60 14.07
C ASP A 74 -11.89 -12.14 14.87
N ALA A 75 -10.74 -11.97 14.22
CA ALA A 75 -9.52 -11.48 14.86
C ALA A 75 -9.48 -9.96 15.05
N VAL A 76 -10.41 -9.25 14.45
CA VAL A 76 -10.46 -7.77 14.39
C VAL A 76 -11.74 -7.24 15.02
N THR A 77 -11.70 -5.98 15.45
CA THR A 77 -12.89 -5.26 15.91
C THR A 77 -13.47 -4.41 14.79
N GLU A 78 -14.66 -3.84 15.02
CA GLU A 78 -15.32 -2.92 14.09
C GLU A 78 -14.54 -1.61 13.87
N TRP A 79 -13.65 -1.28 14.80
CA TRP A 79 -12.89 -0.03 14.80
C TRP A 79 -11.50 -0.18 14.20
N ASP A 80 -11.07 -1.40 13.96
CA ASP A 80 -9.74 -1.66 13.42
C ASP A 80 -9.63 -1.25 11.96
N LEU A 81 -8.45 -0.78 11.60
CA LEU A 81 -8.15 -0.23 10.29
C LEU A 81 -7.00 -0.98 9.63
N ILE A 82 -7.05 -1.05 8.32
CA ILE A 82 -5.88 -1.29 7.47
C ILE A 82 -5.47 0.04 6.84
N CYS A 83 -4.19 0.28 6.79
CA CYS A 83 -3.64 1.50 6.21
C CYS A 83 -2.48 1.15 5.27
N CYS A 84 -2.61 1.54 4.00
CA CYS A 84 -1.55 1.41 3.01
C CYS A 84 -1.01 2.79 2.66
N VAL A 85 0.29 3.00 2.89
CA VAL A 85 0.94 4.28 2.72
C VAL A 85 1.82 4.26 1.47
N PRO A 86 1.43 4.93 0.38
CA PRO A 86 2.25 5.05 -0.81
C PRO A 86 3.38 6.04 -0.54
N TRP A 87 4.57 5.70 -0.99
CA TRP A 87 5.72 6.56 -0.85
C TRP A 87 6.67 6.47 -2.04
N GLY A 88 7.48 7.47 -2.20
CA GLY A 88 8.54 7.53 -3.21
C GLY A 88 9.68 8.44 -2.76
N LEU A 89 10.62 8.70 -3.64
CA LEU A 89 11.69 9.65 -3.41
C LEU A 89 11.43 10.94 -4.20
N SER A 90 11.78 12.09 -3.64
CA SER A 90 11.49 13.42 -4.23
C SER A 90 12.07 13.61 -5.63
N ASN A 91 13.16 12.93 -5.97
CA ASN A 91 13.82 12.96 -7.27
C ASN A 91 13.77 11.58 -7.96
N VAL A 92 12.67 10.85 -7.80
CA VAL A 92 12.42 9.52 -8.38
C VAL A 92 13.32 8.43 -7.82
N LEU A 93 14.66 8.51 -8.04
CA LEU A 93 15.66 7.54 -7.55
C LEU A 93 16.50 8.05 -6.38
N SER A 94 16.32 9.29 -5.97
CA SER A 94 17.13 9.92 -4.92
C SER A 94 16.32 10.96 -4.15
N GLY A 95 16.96 11.60 -3.17
CA GLY A 95 16.34 12.65 -2.39
C GLY A 95 15.68 12.15 -1.12
N LYS A 96 14.70 12.88 -0.63
CA LYS A 96 14.00 12.59 0.62
C LYS A 96 12.77 11.71 0.35
N PRO A 97 12.39 10.81 1.27
CA PRO A 97 11.10 10.14 1.20
C PRO A 97 9.95 11.14 1.19
N VAL A 98 9.01 10.92 0.30
CA VAL A 98 7.74 11.65 0.18
C VAL A 98 6.63 10.62 0.35
N VAL A 99 5.68 10.94 1.19
CA VAL A 99 4.48 10.14 1.45
C VAL A 99 3.32 10.78 0.72
N TYR A 100 2.47 9.96 0.11
CA TYR A 100 1.28 10.39 -0.62
C TYR A 100 0.02 9.97 0.14
N GLU A 101 -1.15 10.29 -0.41
CA GLU A 101 -2.44 10.03 0.23
C GLU A 101 -2.61 8.55 0.56
N PRO A 102 -2.78 8.18 1.85
CA PRO A 102 -2.90 6.79 2.24
C PRO A 102 -4.28 6.23 1.91
N TYR A 103 -4.32 4.94 1.61
CA TYR A 103 -5.55 4.16 1.66
C TYR A 103 -5.84 3.77 3.10
N VAL A 104 -7.07 4.01 3.53
CA VAL A 104 -7.55 3.60 4.86
C VAL A 104 -8.90 2.93 4.72
N GLU A 105 -9.06 1.75 5.29
CA GLU A 105 -10.31 0.99 5.27
C GLU A 105 -10.52 0.25 6.58
N GLN A 106 -11.77 -0.09 6.91
CA GLN A 106 -12.08 -0.98 8.02
C GLN A 106 -11.48 -2.36 7.80
N ALA A 107 -10.75 -2.84 8.79
CA ALA A 107 -10.08 -4.14 8.74
C ALA A 107 -11.07 -5.31 8.58
N LYS A 108 -12.22 -5.24 9.24
CA LYS A 108 -13.28 -6.25 9.15
C LYS A 108 -13.92 -6.26 7.77
N PHE A 109 -14.30 -5.08 7.26
CA PHE A 109 -14.86 -4.95 5.91
C PHE A 109 -13.88 -5.47 4.84
N ALA A 110 -12.59 -5.16 4.96
CA ALA A 110 -11.58 -5.68 4.05
C ALA A 110 -11.46 -7.21 4.10
N SER A 111 -11.59 -7.82 5.29
CA SER A 111 -11.64 -9.29 5.44
C SER A 111 -12.84 -9.90 4.73
N ASP A 112 -14.02 -9.33 4.93
CA ASP A 112 -15.28 -9.83 4.36
C ASP A 112 -15.28 -9.68 2.84
N MET A 113 -14.89 -8.50 2.32
CA MET A 113 -14.78 -8.26 0.88
C MET A 113 -13.75 -9.16 0.21
N ARG A 114 -12.59 -9.37 0.85
CA ARG A 114 -11.58 -10.33 0.38
C ARG A 114 -12.17 -11.73 0.27
N THR A 115 -12.84 -12.20 1.32
CA THR A 115 -13.43 -13.54 1.36
C THR A 115 -14.51 -13.70 0.28
N TYR A 116 -15.39 -12.69 0.15
CA TYR A 116 -16.41 -12.66 -0.91
C TYR A 116 -15.80 -12.71 -2.30
N TYR A 117 -14.78 -11.87 -2.57
CA TYR A 117 -14.09 -11.84 -3.86
C TYR A 117 -13.48 -13.20 -4.21
N TRP A 118 -12.79 -13.82 -3.27
CA TRP A 118 -12.13 -15.10 -3.48
C TRP A 118 -13.10 -16.26 -3.70
N ASN A 119 -14.26 -16.24 -3.07
CA ASN A 119 -15.28 -17.27 -3.24
C ASN A 119 -16.16 -17.04 -4.49
N HIS A 120 -16.40 -15.79 -4.90
CA HIS A 120 -17.48 -15.50 -5.84
C HIS A 120 -17.09 -14.63 -7.05
N ARG A 121 -16.01 -13.88 -7.00
CA ARG A 121 -15.70 -12.87 -8.01
C ARG A 121 -14.40 -13.09 -8.79
N ARG A 122 -13.53 -13.94 -8.33
CA ARG A 122 -12.20 -14.13 -8.88
C ARG A 122 -12.18 -14.91 -10.21
N GLY A 123 -12.25 -14.21 -11.36
CA GLY A 123 -12.05 -14.77 -12.70
C GLY A 123 -12.87 -16.03 -13.01
N ASP A 124 -12.38 -16.90 -13.90
CA ASP A 124 -13.05 -18.16 -14.27
C ASP A 124 -13.18 -19.16 -13.11
N ASN A 125 -12.39 -18.98 -12.07
CA ASN A 125 -12.48 -19.74 -10.82
C ASN A 125 -13.44 -19.12 -9.80
N SER A 126 -14.09 -18.01 -10.13
CA SER A 126 -15.00 -17.26 -9.25
C SER A 126 -16.18 -18.07 -8.72
N LYS A 127 -16.54 -19.16 -9.41
CA LYS A 127 -17.64 -20.06 -9.01
C LYS A 127 -17.17 -21.19 -8.09
N ARG A 128 -15.89 -21.28 -7.80
CA ARG A 128 -15.36 -22.30 -6.90
C ARG A 128 -15.22 -21.70 -5.52
N ASP A 129 -15.94 -22.30 -4.57
CA ASP A 129 -15.59 -22.11 -3.17
C ASP A 129 -14.11 -22.48 -3.00
N CYS A 130 -13.29 -21.50 -2.64
CA CYS A 130 -11.88 -21.75 -2.40
C CYS A 130 -11.61 -22.39 -1.03
N GLY A 131 -12.66 -22.79 -0.32
CA GLY A 131 -12.56 -23.51 0.95
C GLY A 131 -11.77 -22.74 2.00
N ILE A 132 -12.14 -21.47 2.23
CA ILE A 132 -11.46 -20.65 3.23
C ILE A 132 -11.76 -21.21 4.62
N HIS A 133 -10.71 -21.56 5.34
CA HIS A 133 -10.80 -21.95 6.74
C HIS A 133 -10.61 -20.72 7.61
N HIS A 134 -11.61 -20.43 8.43
CA HIS A 134 -11.57 -19.40 9.45
C HIS A 134 -11.14 -20.05 10.76
N PRO A 135 -10.00 -19.67 11.34
CA PRO A 135 -9.61 -20.17 12.64
C PRO A 135 -10.55 -19.66 13.73
N GLU A 136 -10.83 -20.48 14.72
CA GLU A 136 -11.52 -20.02 15.94
C GLU A 136 -10.63 -19.06 16.70
N THR A 137 -11.04 -17.81 16.75
CA THR A 137 -10.27 -16.76 17.42
C THR A 137 -11.20 -15.64 17.92
N THR A 138 -10.63 -14.74 18.70
CA THR A 138 -11.29 -13.53 19.21
C THR A 138 -10.49 -12.31 18.82
N PRO A 139 -11.04 -11.09 18.89
CA PRO A 139 -10.28 -9.88 18.64
C PRO A 139 -8.98 -9.81 19.45
N TYR A 140 -7.91 -9.38 18.78
CA TYR A 140 -6.56 -9.27 19.32
C TYR A 140 -6.04 -10.58 19.95
N PRO A 141 -5.96 -11.65 19.16
CA PRO A 141 -5.60 -12.96 19.68
C PRO A 141 -4.21 -12.95 20.34
N LYS A 142 -3.99 -13.90 21.26
CA LYS A 142 -2.70 -14.06 21.93
C LYS A 142 -1.61 -14.44 20.92
N PRO A 143 -0.34 -14.07 21.15
CA PRO A 143 0.78 -14.54 20.34
C PRO A 143 0.77 -16.07 20.21
N GLY A 144 0.97 -16.56 18.97
CA GLY A 144 0.93 -17.98 18.65
C GLY A 144 -0.46 -18.57 18.38
N THR A 145 -1.54 -17.78 18.52
CA THR A 145 -2.88 -18.18 18.05
C THR A 145 -2.96 -17.99 16.55
N GLN A 146 -3.48 -18.98 15.85
CA GLN A 146 -3.79 -18.80 14.42
C GLN A 146 -4.95 -17.82 14.29
N TYR A 147 -4.77 -16.78 13.49
CA TYR A 147 -5.77 -15.72 13.26
C TYR A 147 -5.90 -15.34 11.79
N VAL A 148 -5.24 -16.09 10.92
CA VAL A 148 -5.26 -15.84 9.48
C VAL A 148 -6.14 -16.88 8.79
N ASP A 149 -6.97 -16.42 7.88
CA ASP A 149 -7.74 -17.27 6.99
C ASP A 149 -6.82 -18.01 6.02
N VAL A 150 -7.13 -19.27 5.78
CA VAL A 150 -6.33 -20.13 4.91
C VAL A 150 -7.24 -20.74 3.86
N PRO A 151 -7.09 -20.40 2.57
CA PRO A 151 -7.82 -21.04 1.50
C PRO A 151 -7.19 -22.39 1.13
N ASN A 152 -8.01 -23.37 0.82
CA ASN A 152 -7.54 -24.64 0.26
C ASN A 152 -6.94 -24.45 -1.14
N GLN A 153 -7.47 -23.48 -1.90
CA GLN A 153 -7.01 -23.13 -3.25
C GLN A 153 -6.84 -21.62 -3.35
N ASP A 154 -5.60 -21.14 -3.26
CA ASP A 154 -5.32 -19.71 -3.29
C ASP A 154 -4.88 -19.16 -4.67
N GLY A 155 -4.87 -20.01 -5.69
CA GLY A 155 -4.51 -19.59 -7.04
C GLY A 155 -3.08 -19.06 -7.16
N GLY A 156 -2.13 -19.76 -6.56
CA GLY A 156 -0.70 -19.43 -6.68
C GLY A 156 -0.17 -18.47 -5.62
N GLY A 157 -0.69 -18.54 -4.40
CA GLY A 157 -0.20 -17.74 -3.27
C GLY A 157 -0.64 -16.29 -3.31
N ASN A 158 -1.74 -15.98 -3.97
CA ASN A 158 -2.26 -14.61 -4.12
C ASN A 158 -3.35 -14.25 -3.11
N PHE A 159 -3.82 -15.18 -2.30
CA PHE A 159 -4.84 -14.93 -1.30
C PHE A 159 -4.45 -13.77 -0.37
N GLY A 160 -5.43 -12.92 -0.11
CA GLY A 160 -5.24 -11.73 0.72
C GLY A 160 -4.66 -10.50 0.03
N ARG A 161 -4.30 -10.56 -1.26
CA ARG A 161 -3.90 -9.36 -2.02
C ARG A 161 -5.10 -8.46 -2.26
N ILE A 162 -5.34 -7.54 -1.33
CA ILE A 162 -6.53 -6.69 -1.33
C ILE A 162 -6.55 -5.65 -2.46
N ALA A 163 -5.39 -5.31 -3.03
CA ALA A 163 -5.33 -4.46 -4.22
C ALA A 163 -6.03 -5.09 -5.45
N ARG A 164 -6.23 -6.42 -5.43
CA ARG A 164 -6.90 -7.18 -6.49
C ARG A 164 -8.36 -7.49 -6.18
N VAL A 165 -8.87 -7.01 -5.08
CA VAL A 165 -10.26 -7.19 -4.69
C VAL A 165 -11.10 -6.08 -5.30
N ASP A 166 -12.03 -6.45 -6.19
CA ASP A 166 -12.91 -5.49 -6.85
C ASP A 166 -13.69 -4.66 -5.82
N GLY A 167 -13.73 -3.34 -6.04
CA GLY A 167 -14.47 -2.42 -5.20
C GLY A 167 -13.81 -2.10 -3.86
N LEU A 168 -12.57 -2.56 -3.63
CA LEU A 168 -11.88 -2.26 -2.38
C LEU A 168 -10.81 -1.17 -2.60
N MET A 169 -9.77 -1.44 -3.38
CA MET A 169 -8.58 -0.57 -3.42
C MET A 169 -8.21 -0.15 -4.86
N ALA A 170 -8.88 -0.71 -5.88
CA ALA A 170 -8.47 -0.54 -7.26
C ALA A 170 -8.43 0.93 -7.71
N ASN A 171 -9.48 1.72 -7.43
CA ASN A 171 -9.53 3.13 -7.82
C ASN A 171 -8.42 3.95 -7.16
N TRP A 172 -8.17 3.70 -5.87
CA TRP A 172 -7.09 4.37 -5.15
C TRP A 172 -5.71 4.00 -5.69
N VAL A 173 -5.51 2.76 -6.14
CA VAL A 173 -4.26 2.34 -6.80
C VAL A 173 -4.08 3.12 -8.10
N ASP A 174 -5.11 3.24 -8.93
CA ASP A 174 -5.07 4.00 -10.17
C ASP A 174 -4.77 5.48 -9.91
N GLU A 175 -5.46 6.11 -8.96
CA GLU A 175 -5.20 7.49 -8.54
C GLU A 175 -3.77 7.69 -8.01
N SER A 176 -3.27 6.74 -7.23
CA SER A 176 -1.89 6.76 -6.74
C SER A 176 -0.87 6.67 -7.88
N MET A 177 -1.17 5.89 -8.92
CA MET A 177 -0.31 5.74 -10.09
C MET A 177 -0.34 6.97 -11.02
N ASP A 178 -1.35 7.83 -10.89
CA ASP A 178 -1.42 9.14 -11.56
C ASP A 178 -0.65 10.23 -10.80
N THR A 179 -0.12 9.93 -9.62
CA THR A 179 0.68 10.86 -8.83
C THR A 179 1.93 11.30 -9.59
N LEU A 180 2.20 12.61 -9.56
CA LEU A 180 3.35 13.18 -10.24
C LEU A 180 4.62 13.04 -9.41
N MET A 181 5.62 12.41 -10.01
CA MET A 181 6.97 12.29 -9.49
C MET A 181 7.93 12.99 -10.47
N ALA A 182 8.56 14.04 -10.04
CA ALA A 182 9.39 14.91 -10.91
C ALA A 182 8.66 15.36 -12.19
N GLY A 183 7.33 15.66 -12.09
CA GLY A 183 6.51 16.15 -13.19
C GLY A 183 5.91 15.09 -14.11
N ILE A 184 6.24 13.81 -13.92
CA ILE A 184 5.72 12.67 -14.69
C ILE A 184 4.91 11.75 -13.77
N GLU A 185 3.82 11.20 -14.25
CA GLU A 185 2.98 10.26 -13.51
C GLU A 185 3.75 8.97 -13.17
N ALA A 186 3.54 8.46 -11.94
CA ALA A 186 4.23 7.29 -11.42
C ALA A 186 4.12 6.06 -12.35
N LYS A 187 2.96 5.87 -12.98
CA LYS A 187 2.72 4.76 -13.94
C LYS A 187 3.72 4.72 -15.10
N TYR A 188 4.17 5.88 -15.58
CA TYR A 188 5.16 5.94 -16.66
C TYR A 188 6.57 5.61 -16.16
N TRP A 189 6.90 6.05 -14.95
CA TRP A 189 8.15 5.65 -14.31
C TRP A 189 8.22 4.13 -14.09
N VAL A 190 7.13 3.53 -13.61
CA VAL A 190 7.06 2.08 -13.42
C VAL A 190 7.23 1.34 -14.74
N SER A 191 6.54 1.79 -15.80
CA SER A 191 6.69 1.21 -17.15
C SER A 191 8.13 1.27 -17.63
N PHE A 192 8.80 2.40 -17.45
CA PHE A 192 10.19 2.59 -17.81
C PHE A 192 11.13 1.65 -17.04
N PHE A 193 11.03 1.61 -15.69
CA PHE A 193 11.89 0.74 -14.88
C PHE A 193 11.63 -0.75 -15.13
N LYS A 194 10.42 -1.10 -15.49
CA LYS A 194 10.08 -2.48 -15.84
C LYS A 194 10.85 -2.96 -17.07
N LEU A 195 10.95 -2.13 -18.11
CA LEU A 195 11.72 -2.45 -19.32
C LEU A 195 13.18 -2.76 -19.00
N PHE A 196 13.80 -1.94 -18.13
CA PHE A 196 15.17 -2.18 -17.69
C PHE A 196 15.32 -3.49 -16.89
N SER A 197 14.42 -3.73 -15.95
CA SER A 197 14.49 -4.92 -15.09
C SER A 197 14.23 -6.22 -15.87
N GLU A 198 13.58 -6.15 -17.02
CA GLU A 198 13.30 -7.29 -17.88
C GLU A 198 14.39 -7.56 -18.92
N GLY A 199 15.44 -6.72 -18.97
CA GLY A 199 16.55 -6.87 -19.91
C GLY A 199 16.11 -6.78 -21.38
N ARG A 200 15.13 -5.90 -21.67
CA ARG A 200 14.64 -5.68 -23.03
C ARG A 200 15.73 -5.13 -23.96
N PRO A 201 15.68 -5.44 -25.26
CA PRO A 201 16.57 -4.87 -26.24
C PRO A 201 16.53 -3.34 -26.24
N LYS A 202 17.66 -2.71 -26.61
CA LYS A 202 17.78 -1.24 -26.64
C LYS A 202 16.71 -0.59 -27.48
N GLU A 203 16.38 -1.15 -28.63
CA GLU A 203 15.38 -0.65 -29.56
C GLU A 203 13.98 -0.63 -28.96
N GLU A 204 13.62 -1.63 -28.16
CA GLU A 204 12.34 -1.67 -27.43
C GLU A 204 12.28 -0.62 -26.33
N ILE A 205 13.39 -0.42 -25.61
CA ILE A 205 13.48 0.62 -24.56
C ILE A 205 13.34 2.01 -25.17
N GLU A 206 14.03 2.30 -26.29
CA GLU A 206 13.94 3.57 -27.01
C GLU A 206 12.53 3.83 -27.58
N ALA A 207 11.89 2.81 -28.13
CA ALA A 207 10.54 2.90 -28.62
C ALA A 207 9.53 3.25 -27.51
N GLU A 208 9.65 2.59 -26.34
CA GLU A 208 8.78 2.86 -25.19
C GLU A 208 9.07 4.22 -24.55
N LEU A 209 10.32 4.65 -24.47
CA LEU A 209 10.66 6.01 -24.06
C LEU A 209 9.99 7.06 -24.94
N SER A 210 10.04 6.85 -26.26
CA SER A 210 9.37 7.73 -27.23
C SER A 210 7.85 7.72 -27.03
N ASN A 211 7.26 6.56 -26.72
CA ASN A 211 5.85 6.42 -26.42
C ASN A 211 5.45 7.14 -25.13
N ILE A 212 6.23 6.97 -24.05
CA ILE A 212 6.04 7.67 -22.78
C ILE A 212 6.12 9.19 -23.00
N ALA A 213 7.15 9.67 -23.69
CA ALA A 213 7.31 11.08 -24.01
C ALA A 213 6.12 11.65 -24.79
N ARG A 214 5.59 10.88 -25.75
CA ARG A 214 4.40 11.27 -26.51
C ARG A 214 3.15 11.35 -25.61
N LYS A 215 2.95 10.39 -24.72
CA LYS A 215 1.81 10.36 -23.80
C LYS A 215 1.87 11.52 -22.81
N VAL A 216 3.04 11.82 -22.24
CA VAL A 216 3.26 12.95 -21.33
C VAL A 216 2.93 14.27 -22.03
N ARG A 217 3.35 14.45 -23.29
CA ARG A 217 3.01 15.65 -24.09
C ARG A 217 1.50 15.75 -24.39
N GLN A 218 0.84 14.62 -24.67
CA GLN A 218 -0.61 14.58 -24.96
C GLN A 218 -1.47 14.84 -23.74
N ALA A 219 -0.99 14.51 -22.54
CA ALA A 219 -1.68 14.80 -21.28
C ALA A 219 -1.77 16.30 -20.95
N GLY A 220 -1.20 17.14 -21.81
CA GLY A 220 -1.50 18.57 -21.96
C GLY A 220 -1.33 19.40 -20.72
N ARG A 221 -0.08 19.79 -20.40
CA ARG A 221 0.16 20.90 -19.48
C ARG A 221 0.64 22.12 -20.25
N PRO A 222 -0.06 23.27 -20.16
CA PRO A 222 0.34 24.49 -20.84
C PRO A 222 1.51 25.21 -20.19
N ASP A 223 2.28 24.56 -19.33
CA ASP A 223 3.34 25.24 -18.57
C ASP A 223 4.72 25.03 -19.24
N HIS A 224 5.26 26.11 -19.78
CA HIS A 224 6.56 26.13 -20.51
C HIS A 224 7.74 25.62 -19.68
N LYS A 225 7.66 25.64 -18.35
CA LYS A 225 8.65 25.06 -17.43
C LYS A 225 8.58 23.54 -17.38
N ALA A 226 7.41 22.95 -17.51
CA ALA A 226 7.23 21.51 -17.54
C ALA A 226 7.86 20.90 -18.79
N SER A 227 7.73 21.57 -19.96
CA SER A 227 8.33 21.12 -21.21
C SER A 227 9.87 21.08 -21.17
N MET A 228 10.52 22.06 -20.56
CA MET A 228 11.99 22.06 -20.41
C MET A 228 12.48 20.97 -19.43
N LEU A 229 11.74 20.73 -18.36
CA LEU A 229 12.05 19.66 -17.38
C LEU A 229 11.87 18.28 -18.03
N GLU A 230 10.85 18.11 -18.86
CA GLU A 230 10.59 16.88 -19.62
C GLU A 230 11.71 16.58 -20.63
N GLU A 231 12.17 17.58 -21.37
CA GLU A 231 13.27 17.40 -22.32
C GLU A 231 14.59 17.06 -21.60
N GLN A 232 14.89 17.73 -20.50
CA GLN A 232 16.07 17.45 -19.69
C GLN A 232 16.00 16.05 -19.07
N LEU A 233 14.83 15.65 -18.58
CA LEU A 233 14.62 14.33 -17.99
C LEU A 233 14.77 13.22 -19.04
N LEU A 234 14.16 13.38 -20.22
CA LEU A 234 14.30 12.43 -21.33
C LEU A 234 15.75 12.33 -21.79
N ALA A 235 16.48 13.44 -21.86
CA ALA A 235 17.90 13.44 -22.18
C ALA A 235 18.74 12.69 -21.12
N HIS A 236 18.43 12.85 -19.82
CA HIS A 236 19.11 12.12 -18.76
C HIS A 236 18.76 10.63 -18.77
N LEU A 237 17.52 10.27 -19.03
CA LEU A 237 17.09 8.87 -19.15
C LEU A 237 17.79 8.20 -20.35
N SER A 238 17.86 8.87 -21.48
CA SER A 238 18.59 8.39 -22.66
C SER A 238 20.08 8.16 -22.36
N ALA A 239 20.71 9.08 -21.64
CA ALA A 239 22.10 8.95 -21.21
C ALA A 239 22.33 7.77 -20.24
N ILE A 240 21.39 7.51 -19.35
CA ILE A 240 21.42 6.33 -18.44
C ILE A 240 21.33 5.04 -19.24
N VAL A 241 20.44 4.98 -20.24
CA VAL A 241 20.30 3.83 -21.15
C VAL A 241 21.63 3.57 -21.85
N ASP A 242 22.25 4.61 -22.41
CA ASP A 242 23.50 4.49 -23.12
C ASP A 242 24.68 4.04 -22.25
N LEU A 243 24.66 4.36 -20.97
CA LEU A 243 25.67 3.93 -19.99
C LEU A 243 25.46 2.50 -19.48
N SER A 244 24.23 2.05 -19.37
CA SER A 244 23.89 0.72 -18.83
C SER A 244 23.98 -0.40 -19.89
N LEU A 245 24.05 -0.05 -21.17
CA LEU A 245 24.14 -1.00 -22.29
C LEU A 245 25.57 -1.13 -22.88
N LYS A 246 26.56 -0.44 -22.30
CA LYS A 246 28.00 -0.61 -22.54
C LYS A 246 28.62 -1.60 -21.58
#